data_3ba4399280fa152d172b00f9999f96ac
#
_entry.id   3ba4399280fa152d172b00f9999f96ac
#
_cell.length_a   1.000
_cell.length_b   1.000
_cell.length_c   1.000
_cell.angle_alpha   90.00
_cell.angle_beta   90.00
_cell.angle_gamma   90.00
#
_symmetry.space_group_name_H-M   'P 1'
#
loop_
_entity.id
_entity.type
_entity.pdbx_description
1 polymer ?
#
loop_
_entity_poly.entity_id
_entity_poly.type
_entity_poly.pdbx_seq_one_letter_code
_entity_poly.pdbx_strand_id
1 'polypeptide(L)'
;MKIKRTQEIDQFFNRCLHNIQNESKNNFLGLVVSKETEKDIQKQMKKAGFFEFQGDSDKWPSLFISSNDYMNRPYHKTIKLEKIISDEFTYQTQMVNANELFSLSSIQFDPKRELNDSMRLVALDEPMEVTILYQHNEVWMLDVPSEAETIDPIAKKAYGNVLTFGLGIGYFPFMAMLNPNVKSITVIEKSKSVIELFNQSLKPQFPNNIPLTIIEGDAFDYWKEDVLAQYDSVFVDIWKSNDDGLDLIEKLLESYLPQYDKVDFWIESSCLEIMPTLILMYFESISRNKHAKTYDKDYQRILRKIDAYFKKNDQMIEDVNSLKDFMYDMKLHRKILSIKL
;
A
#
# COMPACT_ATOMS: atom_id res chain seq x y z
N MET A 1 -11.46 27.99 -2.11
CA MET A 1 -11.29 27.51 -3.51
C MET A 1 -12.59 27.65 -4.29
N LYS A 2 -12.50 27.92 -5.59
CA LYS A 2 -13.66 27.99 -6.49
C LYS A 2 -13.36 27.19 -7.76
N ILE A 3 -14.40 26.66 -8.40
CA ILE A 3 -14.26 25.92 -9.66
C ILE A 3 -15.16 26.60 -10.71
N LYS A 4 -14.56 26.99 -11.82
CA LYS A 4 -15.28 27.51 -12.98
C LYS A 4 -15.78 26.32 -13.79
N ARG A 5 -17.09 26.12 -13.81
CA ARG A 5 -17.68 25.06 -14.63
C ARG A 5 -17.51 25.35 -16.11
N THR A 6 -16.84 24.45 -16.79
CA THR A 6 -16.71 24.40 -18.25
C THR A 6 -17.30 23.09 -18.74
N GLN A 7 -17.60 22.99 -20.04
CA GLN A 7 -18.05 21.73 -20.63
C GLN A 7 -17.04 20.60 -20.42
N GLU A 8 -15.73 20.89 -20.46
CA GLU A 8 -14.65 19.93 -20.25
C GLU A 8 -14.63 19.39 -18.81
N ILE A 9 -14.79 20.29 -17.83
CA ILE A 9 -14.85 19.90 -16.39
C ILE A 9 -16.11 19.05 -16.13
N ASP A 10 -17.27 19.41 -16.70
CA ASP A 10 -18.48 18.60 -16.53
C ASP A 10 -18.34 17.21 -17.16
N GLN A 11 -17.73 17.12 -18.34
CA GLN A 11 -17.42 15.83 -18.96
C GLN A 11 -16.44 14.99 -18.13
N PHE A 12 -15.42 15.62 -17.55
CA PHE A 12 -14.48 14.96 -16.67
C PHE A 12 -15.18 14.38 -15.43
N PHE A 13 -15.99 15.14 -14.74
CA PHE A 13 -16.77 14.63 -13.58
C PHE A 13 -17.64 13.44 -13.97
N ASN A 14 -18.31 13.50 -15.12
CA ASN A 14 -19.15 12.39 -15.58
C ASN A 14 -18.34 11.14 -15.91
N ARG A 15 -17.15 11.25 -16.52
CA ARG A 15 -16.26 10.11 -16.77
C ARG A 15 -15.77 9.48 -15.48
N CYS A 16 -15.32 10.29 -14.52
CA CYS A 16 -14.89 9.79 -13.21
C CYS A 16 -16.02 9.05 -12.49
N LEU A 17 -17.23 9.60 -12.45
CA LEU A 17 -18.39 8.96 -11.84
C LEU A 17 -18.75 7.63 -12.53
N HIS A 18 -18.63 7.56 -13.85
CA HIS A 18 -18.82 6.31 -14.59
C HIS A 18 -17.77 5.25 -14.22
N ASN A 19 -16.51 5.68 -14.06
CA ASN A 19 -15.42 4.76 -13.70
C ASN A 19 -15.57 4.19 -12.28
N ILE A 20 -15.98 5.01 -11.31
CA ILE A 20 -16.26 4.56 -9.93
C ILE A 20 -17.34 3.48 -9.91
N GLN A 21 -18.35 3.57 -10.78
CA GLN A 21 -19.46 2.62 -10.84
C GLN A 21 -19.13 1.34 -11.60
N ASN A 22 -17.92 1.24 -12.18
CA ASN A 22 -17.54 0.07 -12.97
C ASN A 22 -16.90 -1.02 -12.10
N GLU A 23 -17.73 -1.95 -11.62
CA GLU A 23 -17.29 -3.09 -10.79
C GLU A 23 -16.73 -4.27 -11.61
N SER A 24 -16.66 -4.16 -12.94
CA SER A 24 -16.29 -5.28 -13.82
C SER A 24 -14.87 -5.84 -13.56
N LYS A 25 -13.98 -5.06 -12.93
CA LYS A 25 -12.62 -5.50 -12.60
C LYS A 25 -12.57 -6.55 -11.50
N ASN A 26 -13.49 -6.52 -10.56
CA ASN A 26 -13.53 -7.47 -9.42
C ASN A 26 -13.78 -8.92 -9.88
N ASN A 27 -14.34 -9.12 -11.06
CA ASN A 27 -14.62 -10.44 -11.61
C ASN A 27 -13.37 -11.23 -12.04
N PHE A 28 -12.18 -10.60 -12.03
CA PHE A 28 -10.93 -11.26 -12.41
C PHE A 28 -10.15 -11.81 -11.21
N LEU A 29 -10.40 -11.34 -10.00
CA LEU A 29 -9.80 -11.92 -8.80
C LEU A 29 -10.32 -13.35 -8.59
N GLY A 30 -9.41 -14.29 -8.36
CA GLY A 30 -9.74 -15.71 -8.21
C GLY A 30 -10.05 -16.42 -9.53
N LEU A 31 -10.00 -15.74 -10.69
CA LEU A 31 -10.23 -16.40 -11.98
C LEU A 31 -9.06 -17.34 -12.31
N VAL A 32 -9.40 -18.56 -12.71
CA VAL A 32 -8.41 -19.53 -13.16
C VAL A 32 -7.96 -19.20 -14.58
N VAL A 33 -6.65 -19.11 -14.79
CA VAL A 33 -5.99 -18.83 -16.07
C VAL A 33 -5.05 -19.99 -16.43
N SER A 34 -5.02 -20.38 -17.70
CA SER A 34 -4.01 -21.31 -18.25
C SER A 34 -3.18 -20.62 -19.34
N LYS A 35 -2.07 -21.24 -19.75
CA LYS A 35 -1.26 -20.72 -20.85
C LYS A 35 -2.04 -20.61 -22.16
N GLU A 36 -3.04 -21.48 -22.35
CA GLU A 36 -3.93 -21.47 -23.51
C GLU A 36 -4.95 -20.33 -23.46
N THR A 37 -5.45 -20.01 -22.26
CA THR A 37 -6.50 -18.98 -22.06
C THR A 37 -5.95 -17.60 -21.77
N GLU A 38 -4.66 -17.47 -21.44
CA GLU A 38 -4.02 -16.22 -21.01
C GLU A 38 -4.34 -15.03 -21.93
N LYS A 39 -4.15 -15.21 -23.25
CA LYS A 39 -4.37 -14.14 -24.23
C LYS A 39 -5.83 -13.67 -24.30
N ASP A 40 -6.76 -14.59 -24.14
CA ASP A 40 -8.19 -14.25 -24.18
C ASP A 40 -8.63 -13.56 -22.88
N ILE A 41 -8.07 -13.97 -21.74
CA ILE A 41 -8.28 -13.30 -20.47
C ILE A 41 -7.69 -11.87 -20.50
N GLN A 42 -6.47 -11.69 -21.02
CA GLN A 42 -5.87 -10.36 -21.23
C GLN A 42 -6.77 -9.46 -22.10
N LYS A 43 -7.37 -9.98 -23.17
CA LYS A 43 -8.34 -9.19 -23.99
C LYS A 43 -9.58 -8.82 -23.19
N GLN A 44 -10.08 -9.71 -22.34
CA GLN A 44 -11.23 -9.42 -21.49
C GLN A 44 -10.87 -8.37 -20.42
N MET A 45 -9.71 -8.50 -19.78
CA MET A 45 -9.19 -7.50 -18.85
C MET A 45 -9.05 -6.13 -19.50
N LYS A 46 -8.51 -6.05 -20.71
CA LYS A 46 -8.41 -4.79 -21.46
C LYS A 46 -9.79 -4.17 -21.71
N LYS A 47 -10.81 -4.96 -22.08
CA LYS A 47 -12.19 -4.48 -22.23
C LYS A 47 -12.81 -3.99 -20.92
N ALA A 48 -12.43 -4.60 -19.79
CA ALA A 48 -12.86 -4.20 -18.45
C ALA A 48 -12.10 -2.96 -17.92
N GLY A 49 -11.15 -2.41 -18.68
CA GLY A 49 -10.42 -1.20 -18.32
C GLY A 49 -9.13 -1.45 -17.55
N PHE A 50 -8.61 -2.67 -17.53
CA PHE A 50 -7.23 -2.89 -17.08
C PHE A 50 -6.24 -2.33 -18.08
N PHE A 51 -5.13 -1.84 -17.56
CA PHE A 51 -4.03 -1.29 -18.34
C PHE A 51 -2.80 -2.19 -18.21
N GLU A 52 -1.92 -2.10 -19.20
CA GLU A 52 -0.60 -2.71 -19.15
C GLU A 52 0.24 -2.00 -18.10
N PHE A 53 0.96 -2.78 -17.29
CA PHE A 53 1.77 -2.26 -16.20
C PHE A 53 3.23 -2.05 -16.58
N GLN A 54 3.56 -2.09 -17.86
CA GLN A 54 4.93 -1.89 -18.33
C GLN A 54 4.94 -0.82 -19.42
N GLY A 55 5.19 0.41 -19.03
CA GLY A 55 5.63 1.54 -19.84
C GLY A 55 5.05 1.59 -21.26
N ASP A 56 5.86 1.97 -22.24
CA ASP A 56 5.48 2.13 -23.64
C ASP A 56 5.42 0.81 -24.45
N SER A 57 5.34 -0.33 -23.78
CA SER A 57 5.22 -1.64 -24.45
C SER A 57 3.78 -1.90 -24.87
N ASP A 58 3.54 -2.10 -26.17
CA ASP A 58 2.25 -2.57 -26.71
C ASP A 58 1.88 -4.00 -26.28
N LYS A 59 2.76 -4.67 -25.54
CA LYS A 59 2.56 -6.06 -25.11
C LYS A 59 2.21 -6.09 -23.62
N TRP A 60 1.09 -6.72 -23.32
CA TRP A 60 0.78 -7.09 -21.96
C TRP A 60 1.85 -8.02 -21.39
N PRO A 61 2.30 -7.78 -20.14
CA PRO A 61 3.17 -8.73 -19.46
C PRO A 61 2.42 -10.05 -19.27
N SER A 62 3.16 -11.14 -19.11
CA SER A 62 2.54 -12.41 -18.75
C SER A 62 1.72 -12.27 -17.47
N LEU A 63 0.57 -12.94 -17.44
CA LEU A 63 -0.21 -13.10 -16.21
C LEU A 63 0.45 -14.08 -15.24
N PHE A 64 1.45 -14.85 -15.68
CA PHE A 64 2.15 -15.78 -14.81
C PHE A 64 3.42 -15.17 -14.23
N ILE A 65 3.63 -15.43 -12.94
CA ILE A 65 4.90 -15.23 -12.24
C ILE A 65 5.46 -16.58 -11.81
N SER A 66 6.80 -16.67 -11.78
CA SER A 66 7.46 -17.91 -11.42
C SER A 66 7.50 -18.10 -9.91
N SER A 67 6.88 -19.17 -9.45
CA SER A 67 6.96 -19.64 -8.07
C SER A 67 8.40 -19.95 -7.66
N ASN A 68 9.14 -20.57 -8.57
CA ASN A 68 10.55 -20.90 -8.34
C ASN A 68 11.41 -19.64 -8.20
N ASP A 69 11.22 -18.62 -9.02
CA ASP A 69 11.96 -17.36 -8.90
C ASP A 69 11.65 -16.64 -7.57
N TYR A 70 10.41 -16.69 -7.14
CA TYR A 70 10.02 -16.16 -5.84
C TYR A 70 10.74 -16.88 -4.68
N MET A 71 10.67 -18.21 -4.66
CA MET A 71 11.33 -19.04 -3.63
C MET A 71 12.86 -18.99 -3.68
N ASN A 72 13.42 -18.50 -4.78
CA ASN A 72 14.86 -18.27 -4.93
C ASN A 72 15.32 -16.86 -4.52
N ARG A 73 14.44 -15.99 -4.05
CA ARG A 73 14.81 -14.67 -3.50
C ARG A 73 15.70 -14.81 -2.26
N PRO A 74 16.54 -13.81 -1.94
CA PRO A 74 17.50 -13.91 -0.84
C PRO A 74 16.85 -14.26 0.50
N TYR A 75 15.68 -13.68 0.82
CA TYR A 75 14.96 -13.98 2.05
C TYR A 75 14.63 -15.47 2.14
N HIS A 76 13.96 -16.04 1.16
CA HIS A 76 13.54 -17.45 1.16
C HIS A 76 14.70 -18.46 1.10
N LYS A 77 15.82 -18.07 0.47
CA LYS A 77 17.04 -18.90 0.49
C LYS A 77 17.67 -18.99 1.87
N THR A 78 17.59 -17.90 2.63
CA THR A 78 18.27 -17.77 3.92
C THR A 78 17.37 -18.15 5.09
N ILE A 79 16.15 -17.60 5.11
CA ILE A 79 15.22 -17.76 6.22
C ILE A 79 14.42 -19.05 6.03
N LYS A 80 14.48 -19.92 7.03
CA LYS A 80 13.68 -21.13 7.10
C LYS A 80 12.70 -20.99 8.25
N LEU A 81 11.44 -20.89 7.88
CA LEU A 81 10.33 -20.83 8.81
C LEU A 81 9.85 -22.26 9.05
N GLU A 82 10.28 -22.84 10.15
CA GLU A 82 9.77 -24.12 10.64
C GLU A 82 8.45 -23.90 11.39
N LYS A 83 7.68 -24.98 11.57
CA LYS A 83 6.46 -24.89 12.37
C LYS A 83 6.83 -24.53 13.82
N ILE A 84 6.47 -23.31 14.21
CA ILE A 84 6.73 -22.77 15.55
C ILE A 84 5.39 -22.46 16.19
N ILE A 85 5.20 -22.96 17.41
CA ILE A 85 3.99 -22.73 18.18
C ILE A 85 4.39 -22.00 19.46
N SER A 86 3.80 -20.84 19.69
CA SER A 86 3.79 -20.16 20.99
C SER A 86 2.36 -20.06 21.51
N ASP A 87 2.18 -19.50 22.70
CA ASP A 87 0.84 -19.35 23.29
C ASP A 87 -0.08 -18.45 22.45
N GLU A 88 0.48 -17.49 21.75
CA GLU A 88 -0.27 -16.47 20.99
C GLU A 88 -0.12 -16.65 19.49
N PHE A 89 1.08 -16.99 19.00
CA PHE A 89 1.39 -17.06 17.58
C PHE A 89 1.76 -18.46 17.13
N THR A 90 1.42 -18.76 15.89
CA THR A 90 1.76 -20.03 15.23
C THR A 90 2.22 -19.78 13.81
N TYR A 91 3.41 -20.27 13.43
CA TYR A 91 3.79 -20.39 12.02
C TYR A 91 3.25 -21.70 11.45
N GLN A 92 2.61 -21.61 10.31
CA GLN A 92 2.14 -22.75 9.53
C GLN A 92 2.46 -22.54 8.07
N THR A 93 2.72 -23.63 7.36
CA THR A 93 2.83 -23.62 5.91
C THR A 93 1.49 -23.99 5.27
N GLN A 94 1.17 -23.35 4.17
CA GLN A 94 -0.01 -23.64 3.34
C GLN A 94 0.35 -23.57 1.87
N MET A 95 -0.27 -24.46 1.08
CA MET A 95 -0.15 -24.42 -0.37
C MET A 95 -1.04 -23.33 -0.96
N VAL A 96 -0.45 -22.45 -1.75
CA VAL A 96 -1.15 -21.54 -2.65
C VAL A 96 -1.24 -22.18 -4.02
N ASN A 97 -2.46 -22.22 -4.57
CA ASN A 97 -2.71 -22.85 -5.87
C ASN A 97 -2.05 -22.07 -7.01
N ALA A 98 -1.65 -22.81 -8.04
CA ALA A 98 -1.27 -22.20 -9.31
C ALA A 98 -2.50 -21.76 -10.11
N ASN A 99 -2.25 -20.96 -11.12
CA ASN A 99 -3.22 -20.58 -12.16
C ASN A 99 -4.41 -19.72 -11.69
N GLU A 100 -4.43 -19.25 -10.47
CA GLU A 100 -5.49 -18.41 -9.93
C GLU A 100 -5.02 -16.96 -9.82
N LEU A 101 -5.77 -16.01 -10.42
CA LEU A 101 -5.39 -14.60 -10.44
C LEU A 101 -5.55 -13.95 -9.06
N PHE A 102 -4.49 -13.31 -8.61
CA PHE A 102 -4.46 -12.49 -7.41
C PHE A 102 -3.79 -11.14 -7.67
N SER A 103 -4.00 -10.18 -6.79
CA SER A 103 -3.36 -8.87 -6.88
C SER A 103 -1.89 -8.95 -6.45
N LEU A 104 -0.98 -8.49 -7.32
CA LEU A 104 0.46 -8.48 -7.05
C LEU A 104 0.96 -7.15 -6.48
N SER A 105 0.31 -6.05 -6.79
CA SER A 105 0.77 -4.69 -6.42
C SER A 105 -0.29 -3.91 -5.66
N SER A 106 0.13 -2.86 -4.97
CA SER A 106 -0.77 -1.82 -4.50
C SER A 106 -1.46 -1.10 -5.66
N ILE A 107 -2.56 -0.41 -5.38
CA ILE A 107 -3.23 0.47 -6.35
C ILE A 107 -2.24 1.53 -6.84
N GLN A 108 -2.20 1.72 -8.15
CA GLN A 108 -1.40 2.76 -8.77
C GLN A 108 -2.29 3.89 -9.24
N PHE A 109 -2.15 5.04 -8.62
CA PHE A 109 -2.82 6.26 -9.06
C PHE A 109 -2.21 6.75 -10.37
N ASP A 110 -3.07 6.94 -11.37
CA ASP A 110 -2.70 7.54 -12.65
C ASP A 110 -3.75 8.57 -13.05
N PRO A 111 -3.40 9.86 -13.10
CA PRO A 111 -4.32 10.92 -13.52
C PRO A 111 -4.95 10.71 -14.90
N LYS A 112 -4.32 9.92 -15.78
CA LYS A 112 -4.87 9.57 -17.10
C LYS A 112 -6.04 8.58 -17.01
N ARG A 113 -6.16 7.85 -15.91
CA ARG A 113 -7.18 6.81 -15.73
C ARG A 113 -8.49 7.33 -15.15
N GLU A 114 -8.52 8.55 -14.62
CA GLU A 114 -9.75 9.23 -14.17
C GLU A 114 -10.59 8.36 -13.20
N LEU A 115 -9.96 7.88 -12.11
CA LEU A 115 -10.53 6.97 -11.09
C LEU A 115 -10.85 5.55 -11.62
N ASN A 116 -10.28 5.17 -12.74
CA ASN A 116 -10.27 3.79 -13.19
C ASN A 116 -8.94 3.10 -12.79
N ASP A 117 -8.50 3.33 -11.55
CA ASP A 117 -7.28 2.77 -11.01
C ASP A 117 -7.36 1.25 -10.93
N SER A 118 -6.22 0.57 -11.04
CA SER A 118 -6.17 -0.88 -11.01
C SER A 118 -4.88 -1.38 -10.37
N MET A 119 -4.93 -2.62 -9.94
CA MET A 119 -3.79 -3.40 -9.47
C MET A 119 -3.34 -4.34 -10.57
N ARG A 120 -2.06 -4.72 -10.55
CA ARG A 120 -1.57 -5.79 -11.41
C ARG A 120 -2.09 -7.12 -10.90
N LEU A 121 -2.79 -7.87 -11.76
CA LEU A 121 -3.23 -9.23 -11.47
C LEU A 121 -2.26 -10.23 -12.11
N VAL A 122 -1.91 -11.26 -11.36
CA VAL A 122 -1.04 -12.35 -11.79
C VAL A 122 -1.50 -13.67 -11.19
N ALA A 123 -0.99 -14.77 -11.73
CA ALA A 123 -1.13 -16.12 -11.19
C ALA A 123 0.24 -16.76 -11.00
N LEU A 124 0.36 -17.69 -10.09
CA LEU A 124 1.55 -18.54 -9.99
C LEU A 124 1.57 -19.54 -11.17
N ASP A 125 2.75 -19.80 -11.71
CA ASP A 125 2.94 -20.82 -12.76
C ASP A 125 2.85 -22.25 -12.21
N GLU A 126 3.23 -22.45 -10.92
CA GLU A 126 3.15 -23.72 -10.20
C GLU A 126 2.67 -23.47 -8.76
N PRO A 127 2.06 -24.47 -8.09
CA PRO A 127 1.70 -24.35 -6.68
C PRO A 127 2.93 -24.04 -5.83
N MET A 128 2.75 -23.24 -4.78
CA MET A 128 3.83 -22.81 -3.92
C MET A 128 3.44 -22.95 -2.46
N GLU A 129 4.34 -23.47 -1.63
CA GLU A 129 4.17 -23.48 -0.20
C GLU A 129 4.58 -22.11 0.37
N VAL A 130 3.67 -21.48 1.11
CA VAL A 130 3.88 -20.20 1.77
C VAL A 130 3.79 -20.35 3.28
N THR A 131 4.50 -19.47 4.00
CA THR A 131 4.41 -19.41 5.45
C THR A 131 3.37 -18.38 5.85
N ILE A 132 2.54 -18.76 6.81
CA ILE A 132 1.52 -17.91 7.40
C ILE A 132 1.82 -17.78 8.91
N LEU A 133 1.83 -16.55 9.39
CA LEU A 133 1.82 -16.24 10.82
C LEU A 133 0.37 -16.06 11.26
N TYR A 134 -0.08 -16.91 12.15
CA TYR A 134 -1.40 -16.82 12.78
C TYR A 134 -1.29 -16.24 14.19
N GLN A 135 -2.24 -15.41 14.57
CA GLN A 135 -2.53 -15.01 15.94
C GLN A 135 -3.89 -15.59 16.34
N HIS A 136 -3.92 -16.49 17.31
CA HIS A 136 -5.16 -17.15 17.77
C HIS A 136 -6.06 -17.71 16.66
N ASN A 137 -5.48 -18.31 15.62
CA ASN A 137 -6.14 -18.83 14.40
C ASN A 137 -6.60 -17.77 13.37
N GLU A 138 -6.35 -16.50 13.60
CA GLU A 138 -6.53 -15.47 12.58
C GLU A 138 -5.21 -15.24 11.84
N VAL A 139 -5.28 -15.05 10.52
CA VAL A 139 -4.12 -14.70 9.71
C VAL A 139 -3.59 -13.35 10.17
N TRP A 140 -2.35 -13.31 10.61
CA TRP A 140 -1.65 -12.09 10.99
C TRP A 140 -0.80 -11.54 9.85
N MET A 141 -0.06 -12.41 9.18
CA MET A 141 0.84 -12.07 8.07
C MET A 141 1.04 -13.26 7.14
N LEU A 142 1.22 -12.98 5.86
CA LEU A 142 1.45 -13.94 4.79
C LEU A 142 2.81 -13.69 4.15
N ASP A 143 3.57 -14.76 3.90
CA ASP A 143 4.77 -14.68 3.07
C ASP A 143 4.39 -15.00 1.62
N VAL A 144 3.91 -13.98 0.90
CA VAL A 144 3.40 -14.11 -0.47
C VAL A 144 4.04 -13.08 -1.42
N PRO A 145 4.04 -13.35 -2.74
CA PRO A 145 4.64 -12.45 -3.72
C PRO A 145 4.11 -11.01 -3.67
N SER A 146 2.84 -10.80 -3.36
CA SER A 146 2.26 -9.45 -3.27
C SER A 146 2.87 -8.60 -2.16
N GLU A 147 3.15 -9.19 -1.00
CA GLU A 147 3.83 -8.46 0.07
C GLU A 147 5.26 -8.11 -0.31
N ALA A 148 6.01 -9.07 -0.83
CA ALA A 148 7.37 -8.82 -1.28
C ALA A 148 7.45 -7.75 -2.38
N GLU A 149 6.57 -7.77 -3.38
CA GLU A 149 6.55 -6.76 -4.46
C GLU A 149 6.22 -5.35 -3.98
N THR A 150 5.48 -5.22 -2.89
CA THR A 150 5.17 -3.91 -2.30
C THR A 150 6.24 -3.42 -1.33
N ILE A 151 7.03 -4.31 -0.71
CA ILE A 151 8.08 -3.99 0.25
C ILE A 151 9.46 -3.81 -0.41
N ASP A 152 9.81 -4.63 -1.40
CA ASP A 152 11.13 -4.61 -2.06
C ASP A 152 11.56 -3.24 -2.60
N PRO A 153 10.69 -2.45 -3.28
CA PRO A 153 11.07 -1.12 -3.74
C PRO A 153 11.46 -0.17 -2.59
N ILE A 154 10.76 -0.30 -1.45
CA ILE A 154 11.02 0.51 -0.26
C ILE A 154 12.36 0.11 0.37
N ALA A 155 12.61 -1.18 0.54
CA ALA A 155 13.88 -1.69 1.06
C ALA A 155 15.07 -1.31 0.16
N LYS A 156 14.90 -1.35 -1.17
CA LYS A 156 15.94 -0.94 -2.13
C LYS A 156 16.29 0.54 -2.09
N LYS A 157 15.33 1.43 -1.81
CA LYS A 157 15.59 2.87 -1.72
C LYS A 157 16.00 3.35 -0.33
N ALA A 158 15.85 2.52 0.70
CA ALA A 158 16.25 2.85 2.06
C ALA A 158 17.76 3.16 2.16
N TYR A 159 18.13 4.06 3.05
CA TYR A 159 19.53 4.43 3.25
C TYR A 159 19.78 4.94 4.68
N GLY A 160 21.06 4.95 5.09
CA GLY A 160 21.50 5.50 6.36
C GLY A 160 20.98 4.71 7.55
N ASN A 161 20.57 5.40 8.59
CA ASN A 161 19.92 4.83 9.76
C ASN A 161 18.43 4.69 9.47
N VAL A 162 17.93 3.45 9.47
CA VAL A 162 16.55 3.12 9.11
C VAL A 162 15.73 2.86 10.37
N LEU A 163 14.56 3.47 10.45
CA LEU A 163 13.52 3.13 11.42
C LEU A 163 12.39 2.38 10.72
N THR A 164 11.94 1.28 11.31
CA THR A 164 10.70 0.62 10.86
C THR A 164 9.74 0.42 12.03
N PHE A 165 8.48 0.63 11.77
CA PHE A 165 7.38 0.33 12.67
C PHE A 165 6.68 -0.93 12.18
N GLY A 166 6.63 -1.95 13.03
CA GLY A 166 6.21 -3.31 12.70
C GLY A 166 7.39 -4.21 12.33
N LEU A 167 7.34 -5.44 12.81
CA LEU A 167 8.38 -6.46 12.62
C LEU A 167 7.88 -7.60 11.74
N GLY A 168 6.70 -8.13 12.01
CA GLY A 168 6.15 -9.29 11.33
C GLY A 168 7.12 -10.47 11.26
N ILE A 169 7.34 -11.02 10.09
CA ILE A 169 8.35 -12.05 9.82
C ILE A 169 9.74 -11.46 9.52
N GLY A 170 9.92 -10.17 9.67
CA GLY A 170 11.21 -9.50 9.44
C GLY A 170 11.60 -9.35 7.98
N TYR A 171 10.65 -9.42 7.04
CA TYR A 171 10.95 -9.34 5.61
C TYR A 171 11.60 -8.00 5.23
N PHE A 172 10.98 -6.86 5.62
CA PHE A 172 11.56 -5.54 5.34
C PHE A 172 12.96 -5.36 5.96
N PRO A 173 13.19 -5.58 7.26
CA PRO A 173 14.52 -5.41 7.82
C PRO A 173 15.54 -6.34 7.17
N PHE A 174 15.19 -7.59 6.82
CA PHE A 174 16.08 -8.49 6.09
C PHE A 174 16.50 -7.93 4.74
N MET A 175 15.52 -7.52 3.92
CA MET A 175 15.79 -6.96 2.59
C MET A 175 16.55 -5.64 2.66
N ALA A 176 16.26 -4.79 3.63
CA ALA A 176 16.98 -3.54 3.86
C ALA A 176 18.45 -3.79 4.29
N MET A 177 18.74 -4.87 5.05
CA MET A 177 20.12 -5.25 5.39
C MET A 177 20.98 -5.65 4.18
N LEU A 178 20.35 -6.07 3.09
CA LEU A 178 21.06 -6.38 1.83
C LEU A 178 21.40 -5.12 1.02
N ASN A 179 20.83 -3.97 1.37
CA ASN A 179 21.10 -2.70 0.70
C ASN A 179 22.38 -2.08 1.26
N PRO A 180 23.44 -1.87 0.45
CA PRO A 180 24.73 -1.34 0.93
C PRO A 180 24.66 0.11 1.44
N ASN A 181 23.58 0.82 1.15
CA ASN A 181 23.38 2.20 1.62
C ASN A 181 22.80 2.26 3.04
N VAL A 182 22.32 1.15 3.59
CA VAL A 182 21.79 1.07 4.95
C VAL A 182 22.92 0.82 5.95
N LYS A 183 22.93 1.59 7.03
CA LYS A 183 23.99 1.56 8.08
C LYS A 183 23.53 0.86 9.35
N SER A 184 22.27 1.04 9.71
CA SER A 184 21.64 0.41 10.89
C SER A 184 20.13 0.34 10.71
N ILE A 185 19.49 -0.59 11.40
CA ILE A 185 18.03 -0.73 11.41
C ILE A 185 17.55 -0.76 12.86
N THR A 186 16.56 0.08 13.17
CA THR A 186 15.80 0.04 14.42
C THR A 186 14.36 -0.34 14.10
N VAL A 187 13.85 -1.33 14.79
CA VAL A 187 12.46 -1.80 14.67
C VAL A 187 11.71 -1.45 15.95
N ILE A 188 10.56 -0.81 15.81
CA ILE A 188 9.59 -0.65 16.90
C ILE A 188 8.48 -1.68 16.68
N GLU A 189 8.34 -2.61 17.59
CA GLU A 189 7.32 -3.66 17.54
C GLU A 189 6.50 -3.64 18.83
N LYS A 190 5.19 -3.68 18.70
CA LYS A 190 4.29 -3.62 19.86
C LYS A 190 4.12 -4.95 20.55
N SER A 191 4.16 -6.05 19.80
CA SER A 191 3.94 -7.39 20.33
C SER A 191 5.22 -7.99 20.88
N LYS A 192 5.28 -8.14 22.19
CA LYS A 192 6.36 -8.86 22.85
C LYS A 192 6.51 -10.30 22.34
N SER A 193 5.39 -10.97 22.09
CA SER A 193 5.37 -12.34 21.59
C SER A 193 5.98 -12.45 20.19
N VAL A 194 5.73 -11.47 19.30
CA VAL A 194 6.38 -11.39 17.98
C VAL A 194 7.87 -11.18 18.12
N ILE A 195 8.31 -10.28 19.03
CA ILE A 195 9.73 -10.02 19.30
C ILE A 195 10.44 -11.28 19.81
N GLU A 196 9.84 -11.98 20.76
CA GLU A 196 10.39 -13.22 21.31
C GLU A 196 10.53 -14.29 20.24
N LEU A 197 9.47 -14.50 19.44
CA LEU A 197 9.47 -15.46 18.35
C LEU A 197 10.53 -15.13 17.29
N PHE A 198 10.64 -13.87 16.91
CA PHE A 198 11.65 -13.39 15.98
C PHE A 198 13.07 -13.64 16.52
N ASN A 199 13.34 -13.25 17.75
CA ASN A 199 14.66 -13.42 18.37
C ASN A 199 15.10 -14.88 18.47
N GLN A 200 14.15 -15.79 18.73
CA GLN A 200 14.42 -17.22 18.87
C GLN A 200 14.63 -17.91 17.52
N SER A 201 13.84 -17.55 16.52
CA SER A 201 13.70 -18.37 15.32
C SER A 201 14.26 -17.70 14.05
N LEU A 202 14.09 -16.41 13.88
CA LEU A 202 14.43 -15.70 12.64
C LEU A 202 15.75 -14.95 12.74
N LYS A 203 15.94 -14.19 13.82
CA LYS A 203 17.15 -13.38 14.01
C LYS A 203 18.47 -14.14 13.88
N PRO A 204 18.61 -15.39 14.35
CA PRO A 204 19.83 -16.16 14.16
C PRO A 204 20.19 -16.44 12.69
N GLN A 205 19.21 -16.32 11.78
CA GLN A 205 19.37 -16.57 10.35
C GLN A 205 19.61 -15.25 9.57
N PHE A 206 19.50 -14.10 10.22
CA PHE A 206 19.66 -12.79 9.59
C PHE A 206 21.14 -12.51 9.25
N PRO A 207 21.40 -11.71 8.19
CA PRO A 207 22.74 -11.16 7.97
C PRO A 207 23.22 -10.41 9.22
N ASN A 208 24.54 -10.45 9.50
CA ASN A 208 25.15 -9.82 10.67
C ASN A 208 26.13 -8.68 10.25
N ASN A 209 25.82 -8.07 9.09
CA ASN A 209 26.65 -7.05 8.45
C ASN A 209 26.43 -5.63 8.99
N ILE A 210 25.27 -5.35 9.59
CA ILE A 210 24.90 -4.07 10.18
C ILE A 210 24.11 -4.28 11.49
N PRO A 211 24.09 -3.28 12.41
CA PRO A 211 23.30 -3.36 13.63
C PRO A 211 21.80 -3.46 13.36
N LEU A 212 21.13 -4.43 14.02
CA LEU A 212 19.69 -4.56 14.08
C LEU A 212 19.23 -4.46 15.54
N THR A 213 18.52 -3.40 15.88
CA THR A 213 17.95 -3.15 17.20
C THR A 213 16.44 -3.31 17.15
N ILE A 214 15.87 -4.07 18.10
CA ILE A 214 14.42 -4.22 18.24
C ILE A 214 14.02 -3.63 19.59
N ILE A 215 13.02 -2.75 19.56
CA ILE A 215 12.47 -2.06 20.72
C ILE A 215 11.01 -2.46 20.85
N GLU A 216 10.62 -2.98 22.02
CA GLU A 216 9.22 -3.17 22.36
C GLU A 216 8.57 -1.81 22.61
N GLY A 217 7.53 -1.48 21.85
CA GLY A 217 6.85 -0.19 21.98
C GLY A 217 5.71 0.03 20.99
N ASP A 218 4.80 0.91 21.34
CA ASP A 218 3.73 1.33 20.43
C ASP A 218 4.25 2.37 19.43
N ALA A 219 3.95 2.21 18.16
CA ALA A 219 4.36 3.14 17.10
C ALA A 219 3.98 4.60 17.43
N PHE A 220 2.83 4.83 18.04
CA PHE A 220 2.34 6.16 18.40
C PHE A 220 3.21 6.86 19.46
N ASP A 221 3.88 6.11 20.34
CA ASP A 221 4.80 6.68 21.34
C ASP A 221 6.09 7.19 20.72
N TYR A 222 6.48 6.63 19.57
CA TYR A 222 7.69 6.97 18.84
C TYR A 222 7.45 7.87 17.62
N TRP A 223 6.19 8.07 17.22
CA TRP A 223 5.83 8.90 16.07
C TRP A 223 5.84 10.39 16.43
N LYS A 224 7.03 10.96 16.51
CA LYS A 224 7.25 12.37 16.85
C LYS A 224 8.55 12.89 16.24
N GLU A 225 8.64 14.21 16.08
CA GLU A 225 9.70 14.88 15.36
C GLU A 225 11.10 14.51 15.86
N ASP A 226 11.32 14.60 17.18
CA ASP A 226 12.60 14.33 17.82
C ASP A 226 13.10 12.89 17.65
N VAL A 227 12.20 11.93 17.55
CA VAL A 227 12.52 10.54 17.25
C VAL A 227 12.78 10.36 15.75
N LEU A 228 11.84 10.77 14.90
CA LEU A 228 11.95 10.56 13.46
C LEU A 228 13.15 11.33 12.87
N ALA A 229 13.55 12.46 13.48
CA ALA A 229 14.72 13.23 13.03
C ALA A 229 16.05 12.46 13.12
N GLN A 230 16.14 11.44 13.97
CA GLN A 230 17.37 10.65 14.18
C GLN A 230 17.64 9.62 13.06
N TYR A 231 16.67 9.40 12.18
CA TYR A 231 16.75 8.40 11.12
C TYR A 231 16.72 9.05 9.74
N ASP A 232 17.33 8.38 8.77
CA ASP A 232 17.42 8.84 7.39
C ASP A 232 16.24 8.33 6.54
N SER A 233 15.77 7.10 6.82
CA SER A 233 14.62 6.47 6.17
C SER A 233 13.69 5.88 7.22
N VAL A 234 12.38 6.00 7.00
CA VAL A 234 11.35 5.46 7.91
C VAL A 234 10.36 4.64 7.11
N PHE A 235 10.08 3.42 7.55
CA PHE A 235 9.06 2.55 6.99
C PHE A 235 7.99 2.24 8.04
N VAL A 236 6.72 2.24 7.63
CA VAL A 236 5.59 2.01 8.54
C VAL A 236 4.71 0.90 7.98
N ASP A 237 4.60 -0.18 8.76
CA ASP A 237 3.81 -1.36 8.45
C ASP A 237 3.21 -1.91 9.74
N ILE A 238 2.13 -1.26 10.21
CA ILE A 238 1.45 -1.57 11.50
C ILE A 238 -0.03 -1.91 11.32
N TRP A 239 -0.47 -2.15 10.12
CA TRP A 239 -1.85 -2.58 9.77
C TRP A 239 -1.84 -3.93 9.07
N LYS A 240 -2.98 -4.61 9.10
CA LYS A 240 -3.15 -5.94 8.49
C LYS A 240 -3.55 -5.86 7.01
N SER A 241 -4.30 -4.82 6.64
CA SER A 241 -4.84 -4.64 5.30
C SER A 241 -5.04 -3.15 4.99
N ASN A 242 -5.42 -2.84 3.75
CA ASN A 242 -5.80 -1.48 3.38
C ASN A 242 -7.01 -0.94 4.16
N ASP A 243 -7.88 -1.82 4.67
CA ASP A 243 -9.11 -1.42 5.36
C ASP A 243 -8.83 -0.69 6.69
N ASP A 244 -7.83 -1.14 7.46
CA ASP A 244 -7.43 -0.50 8.71
C ASP A 244 -6.28 0.52 8.53
N GLY A 245 -5.60 0.47 7.40
CA GLY A 245 -4.46 1.35 7.09
C GLY A 245 -4.83 2.84 7.04
N LEU A 246 -5.95 3.21 6.41
CA LEU A 246 -6.39 4.60 6.31
C LEU A 246 -6.52 5.27 7.69
N ASP A 247 -7.17 4.60 8.62
CA ASP A 247 -7.45 5.14 9.97
C ASP A 247 -6.15 5.29 10.79
N LEU A 248 -5.22 4.33 10.66
CA LEU A 248 -3.93 4.37 11.35
C LEU A 248 -3.00 5.43 10.75
N ILE A 249 -2.94 5.56 9.43
CA ILE A 249 -2.19 6.62 8.74
C ILE A 249 -2.74 7.99 9.13
N GLU A 250 -4.05 8.19 9.13
CA GLU A 250 -4.69 9.45 9.55
C GLU A 250 -4.28 9.82 10.98
N LYS A 251 -4.37 8.89 11.93
CA LYS A 251 -4.00 9.13 13.34
C LYS A 251 -2.53 9.49 13.51
N LEU A 252 -1.64 8.79 12.80
CA LEU A 252 -0.21 9.12 12.81
C LEU A 252 0.02 10.54 12.28
N LEU A 253 -0.54 10.86 11.11
CA LEU A 253 -0.37 12.17 10.47
C LEU A 253 -1.01 13.31 11.28
N GLU A 254 -2.12 13.08 12.00
CA GLU A 254 -2.67 14.05 12.94
C GLU A 254 -1.73 14.35 14.11
N SER A 255 -0.97 13.36 14.57
CA SER A 255 -0.03 13.57 15.67
C SER A 255 1.20 14.32 15.22
N TYR A 256 1.79 13.94 14.10
CA TYR A 256 2.93 14.61 13.47
C TYR A 256 2.97 14.35 11.96
N LEU A 257 3.13 15.40 11.16
CA LEU A 257 3.31 15.31 9.70
C LEU A 257 4.79 15.38 9.34
N PRO A 258 5.44 14.25 9.01
CA PRO A 258 6.84 14.23 8.61
C PRO A 258 7.05 14.74 7.19
N GLN A 259 8.31 14.97 6.81
CA GLN A 259 8.68 15.20 5.41
C GLN A 259 8.29 14.00 4.56
N TYR A 260 7.67 14.26 3.42
CA TYR A 260 7.09 13.22 2.56
C TYR A 260 8.10 12.15 2.13
N ASP A 261 9.27 12.59 1.64
CA ASP A 261 10.26 11.69 1.06
C ASP A 261 11.03 10.87 2.11
N LYS A 262 10.85 11.17 3.40
CA LYS A 262 11.50 10.49 4.52
C LYS A 262 10.74 9.24 4.99
N VAL A 263 9.44 9.21 4.78
CA VAL A 263 8.55 8.19 5.34
C VAL A 263 7.80 7.47 4.24
N ASP A 264 7.89 6.16 4.25
CA ASP A 264 7.09 5.25 3.44
C ASP A 264 6.08 4.51 4.32
N PHE A 265 4.83 4.58 3.95
CA PHE A 265 3.76 3.73 4.50
C PHE A 265 3.56 2.53 3.57
N TRP A 266 3.50 1.33 4.12
CA TRP A 266 3.21 0.13 3.35
C TRP A 266 1.88 0.26 2.62
N ILE A 267 1.84 -0.07 1.33
CA ILE A 267 0.66 0.01 0.45
C ILE A 267 -0.15 1.32 0.60
N GLU A 268 0.52 2.46 0.84
CA GLU A 268 -0.14 3.75 1.11
C GLU A 268 -1.22 4.10 0.09
N SER A 269 -0.96 3.90 -1.19
CA SER A 269 -1.93 4.21 -2.25
C SER A 269 -3.20 3.35 -2.16
N SER A 270 -3.08 2.10 -1.72
CA SER A 270 -4.24 1.24 -1.46
C SER A 270 -5.00 1.66 -0.21
N CYS A 271 -4.28 2.01 0.88
CA CYS A 271 -4.92 2.55 2.08
C CYS A 271 -5.66 3.87 1.82
N LEU A 272 -5.14 4.69 0.92
CA LEU A 272 -5.68 6.00 0.58
C LEU A 272 -6.50 6.01 -0.73
N GLU A 273 -6.93 4.86 -1.24
CA GLU A 273 -7.63 4.72 -2.52
C GLU A 273 -8.90 5.57 -2.63
N ILE A 274 -9.56 5.83 -1.49
CA ILE A 274 -10.77 6.65 -1.44
C ILE A 274 -10.49 8.16 -1.61
N MET A 275 -9.27 8.63 -1.34
CA MET A 275 -8.93 10.06 -1.30
C MET A 275 -9.20 10.78 -2.62
N PRO A 276 -8.77 10.28 -3.80
CA PRO A 276 -9.09 10.93 -5.08
C PRO A 276 -10.60 11.05 -5.30
N THR A 277 -11.38 10.04 -4.92
CA THR A 277 -12.84 10.05 -5.02
C THR A 277 -13.49 11.10 -4.11
N LEU A 278 -13.04 11.19 -2.86
CA LEU A 278 -13.58 12.19 -1.92
C LEU A 278 -13.21 13.64 -2.34
N ILE A 279 -12.02 13.84 -2.88
CA ILE A 279 -11.61 15.14 -3.44
C ILE A 279 -12.46 15.49 -4.67
N LEU A 280 -12.72 14.52 -5.57
CA LEU A 280 -13.63 14.70 -6.70
C LEU A 280 -15.04 15.12 -6.23
N MET A 281 -15.60 14.39 -5.24
CA MET A 281 -16.91 14.69 -4.66
C MET A 281 -16.96 16.10 -4.07
N TYR A 282 -15.89 16.52 -3.40
CA TYR A 282 -15.75 17.88 -2.89
C TYR A 282 -15.75 18.89 -4.04
N PHE A 283 -14.94 18.71 -5.06
CA PHE A 283 -14.86 19.61 -6.21
C PHE A 283 -16.18 19.72 -7.00
N GLU A 284 -16.83 18.58 -7.24
CA GLU A 284 -18.13 18.56 -7.91
C GLU A 284 -19.18 19.32 -7.10
N SER A 285 -19.19 19.13 -5.77
CA SER A 285 -20.13 19.83 -4.88
C SER A 285 -19.92 21.35 -4.87
N ILE A 286 -18.68 21.82 -4.67
CA ILE A 286 -18.41 23.25 -4.63
C ILE A 286 -18.62 23.92 -6.00
N SER A 287 -18.41 23.20 -7.12
CA SER A 287 -18.72 23.70 -8.47
C SER A 287 -20.20 24.00 -8.67
N ARG A 288 -21.07 23.38 -7.86
CA ARG A 288 -22.52 23.57 -7.83
C ARG A 288 -23.00 24.45 -6.66
N ASN A 289 -22.08 25.09 -5.94
CA ASN A 289 -22.37 25.84 -4.71
C ASN A 289 -23.07 24.98 -3.64
N LYS A 290 -22.66 23.71 -3.50
CA LYS A 290 -23.17 22.75 -2.52
C LYS A 290 -22.06 22.30 -1.57
N HIS A 291 -22.44 21.68 -0.45
CA HIS A 291 -21.49 21.00 0.44
C HIS A 291 -21.45 19.51 0.10
N ALA A 292 -20.23 18.97 0.02
CA ALA A 292 -20.04 17.53 -0.14
C ALA A 292 -20.53 16.78 1.12
N LYS A 293 -21.26 15.68 0.93
CA LYS A 293 -21.81 14.87 2.02
C LYS A 293 -21.78 13.40 1.63
N THR A 294 -21.52 12.55 2.64
CA THR A 294 -21.68 11.10 2.56
C THR A 294 -22.39 10.57 3.80
N TYR A 295 -22.96 9.37 3.73
CA TYR A 295 -23.59 8.69 4.86
C TYR A 295 -22.55 7.98 5.75
N ASP A 296 -21.42 7.62 5.20
CA ASP A 296 -20.32 7.03 5.94
C ASP A 296 -19.67 8.09 6.85
N LYS A 297 -19.50 7.76 8.13
CA LYS A 297 -19.01 8.71 9.14
C LYS A 297 -17.52 9.02 8.98
N ASP A 298 -16.75 8.03 8.58
CA ASP A 298 -15.30 8.17 8.43
C ASP A 298 -14.98 8.97 7.16
N TYR A 299 -15.65 8.68 6.06
CA TYR A 299 -15.53 9.49 4.84
C TYR A 299 -16.08 10.90 5.03
N GLN A 300 -17.13 11.08 5.84
CA GLN A 300 -17.63 12.42 6.18
C GLN A 300 -16.62 13.20 7.03
N ARG A 301 -15.86 12.55 7.91
CA ARG A 301 -14.75 13.16 8.65
C ARG A 301 -13.67 13.65 7.67
N ILE A 302 -13.26 12.80 6.74
CA ILE A 302 -12.26 13.15 5.72
C ILE A 302 -12.75 14.29 4.81
N LEU A 303 -14.00 14.27 4.37
CA LEU A 303 -14.59 15.38 3.60
C LEU A 303 -14.53 16.72 4.35
N ARG A 304 -14.69 16.73 5.68
CA ARG A 304 -14.50 17.94 6.48
C ARG A 304 -13.06 18.43 6.50
N LYS A 305 -12.07 17.52 6.54
CA LYS A 305 -10.65 17.86 6.43
C LYS A 305 -10.31 18.42 5.03
N ILE A 306 -10.87 17.83 3.98
CA ILE A 306 -10.74 18.33 2.60
C ILE A 306 -11.29 19.75 2.51
N ASP A 307 -12.50 20.00 3.04
CA ASP A 307 -13.12 21.31 3.08
C ASP A 307 -12.28 22.32 3.89
N ALA A 308 -11.77 21.90 5.06
CA ALA A 308 -10.90 22.74 5.90
C ALA A 308 -9.58 23.11 5.22
N TYR A 309 -9.02 22.18 4.41
CA TYR A 309 -7.82 22.45 3.64
C TYR A 309 -8.10 23.47 2.52
N PHE A 310 -9.10 23.20 1.70
CA PHE A 310 -9.36 24.00 0.50
C PHE A 310 -10.05 25.35 0.79
N LYS A 311 -10.74 25.52 1.91
CA LYS A 311 -11.26 26.82 2.33
C LYS A 311 -10.20 27.89 2.53
N LYS A 312 -8.97 27.49 2.87
CA LYS A 312 -7.84 28.41 3.04
C LYS A 312 -7.23 28.87 1.71
N ASN A 313 -7.68 28.30 0.59
CA ASN A 313 -7.13 28.56 -0.74
C ASN A 313 -8.18 29.27 -1.59
N ASP A 314 -7.93 30.53 -1.97
CA ASP A 314 -8.84 31.35 -2.82
C ASP A 314 -8.61 31.11 -4.33
N GLN A 315 -7.85 30.10 -4.72
CA GLN A 315 -7.57 29.78 -6.11
C GLN A 315 -8.85 29.44 -6.90
N MET A 316 -8.94 29.95 -8.12
CA MET A 316 -9.92 29.52 -9.12
C MET A 316 -9.32 28.40 -9.96
N ILE A 317 -10.00 27.27 -10.08
CA ILE A 317 -9.64 26.19 -10.98
C ILE A 317 -10.50 26.31 -12.25
N GLU A 318 -9.84 26.32 -13.40
CA GLU A 318 -10.48 26.52 -14.70
C GLU A 318 -10.25 25.34 -15.69
N ASP A 319 -9.40 24.38 -15.35
CA ASP A 319 -9.00 23.27 -16.21
C ASP A 319 -8.98 21.93 -15.48
N VAL A 320 -9.06 20.83 -16.25
CA VAL A 320 -9.11 19.46 -15.74
C VAL A 320 -7.76 19.01 -15.17
N ASN A 321 -6.62 19.48 -15.69
CA ASN A 321 -5.32 19.05 -15.21
C ASN A 321 -5.09 19.51 -13.78
N SER A 322 -5.45 20.76 -13.48
CA SER A 322 -5.41 21.29 -12.11
C SER A 322 -6.27 20.49 -11.12
N LEU A 323 -7.45 20.00 -11.55
CA LEU A 323 -8.28 19.10 -10.72
C LEU A 323 -7.58 17.77 -10.49
N LYS A 324 -7.00 17.16 -11.52
CA LYS A 324 -6.26 15.90 -11.45
C LYS A 324 -5.04 16.02 -10.55
N ASP A 325 -4.29 17.11 -10.66
CA ASP A 325 -3.11 17.35 -9.81
C ASP A 325 -3.48 17.32 -8.32
N PHE A 326 -4.58 17.95 -7.93
CA PHE A 326 -5.06 17.89 -6.54
C PHE A 326 -5.60 16.51 -6.15
N MET A 327 -6.29 15.82 -7.05
CA MET A 327 -6.89 14.52 -6.75
C MET A 327 -5.83 13.44 -6.49
N TYR A 328 -4.69 13.50 -7.18
CA TYR A 328 -3.68 12.43 -7.16
C TYR A 328 -2.39 12.80 -6.43
N ASP A 329 -2.28 13.98 -5.83
CA ASP A 329 -1.10 14.38 -5.05
C ASP A 329 -1.08 13.71 -3.67
N MET A 330 -0.26 12.68 -3.52
CA MET A 330 -0.08 11.97 -2.24
C MET A 330 0.46 12.88 -1.12
N LYS A 331 1.28 13.90 -1.46
CA LYS A 331 1.75 14.89 -0.47
C LYS A 331 0.58 15.73 0.05
N LEU A 332 -0.36 16.04 -0.82
CA LEU A 332 -1.58 16.74 -0.45
C LEU A 332 -2.48 15.85 0.41
N HIS A 333 -2.64 14.56 0.06
CA HIS A 333 -3.43 13.62 0.84
C HIS A 333 -2.93 13.56 2.28
N ARG A 334 -1.62 13.41 2.49
CA ARG A 334 -1.03 13.45 3.84
C ARG A 334 -1.28 14.77 4.59
N LYS A 335 -1.19 15.91 3.89
CA LYS A 335 -1.50 17.23 4.47
C LYS A 335 -2.97 17.35 4.89
N ILE A 336 -3.88 16.85 4.06
CA ILE A 336 -5.31 16.84 4.38
C ILE A 336 -5.57 15.96 5.60
N LEU A 337 -5.05 14.74 5.61
CA LEU A 337 -5.24 13.78 6.72
C LEU A 337 -4.63 14.29 8.04
N SER A 338 -3.58 15.10 8.00
CA SER A 338 -2.96 15.68 9.20
C SER A 338 -3.76 16.79 9.88
N ILE A 339 -4.85 17.27 9.27
CA ILE A 339 -5.68 18.33 9.83
C ILE A 339 -6.48 17.77 11.03
N LYS A 340 -6.31 18.40 12.21
CA LYS A 340 -7.15 18.18 13.39
C LYS A 340 -8.42 18.99 13.23
N LEU A 341 -9.59 18.35 13.38
CA LEU A 341 -10.92 18.98 13.29
C LEU A 341 -11.43 19.38 14.67
#